data_face08b529b7a9565e1eb753853c686a
#
_entry.id   face08b529b7a9565e1eb753853c686a
#
_cell.length_a   1.000
_cell.length_b   1.000
_cell.length_c   1.000
_cell.angle_alpha   90.00
_cell.angle_beta   90.00
_cell.angle_gamma   90.00
#
_symmetry.space_group_name_H-M   'P 1'
#
loop_
_entity.id
_entity.type
_entity.pdbx_description
1 polymer ?
#
loop_
_entity_poly.entity_id
_entity_poly.type
_entity_poly.pdbx_seq_one_letter_code
_entity_poly.pdbx_strand_id
1 'polypeptide(L)'
;MNILRLTSLVLLASLQLTAPAETPAKLVPASSEVLFVTKQMGVPVEGRFKKFDAQVSLDPKKPESGSVAVSIDTGSAALGVPESDAELPKATWFNVAKFPQATFKSTSIKGLGNGKFEVAGKLDVKGTSRDVVVPVQITQSGGNSTATGSFVIKRLDFKIGEAEWTDTTVVANDVTVKFKLALTGLGAL
;
A
#
# COMPACT_ATOMS: atom_id res chain seq x y z
N MET A 1 -11.68 56.58 -52.05
CA MET A 1 -10.76 56.79 -50.88
C MET A 1 -11.06 55.63 -49.92
N ASN A 2 -10.38 54.46 -50.14
CA ASN A 2 -10.64 53.20 -49.43
C ASN A 2 -9.61 53.06 -48.33
N ILE A 3 -10.08 53.05 -47.07
CA ILE A 3 -9.25 52.80 -45.88
C ILE A 3 -9.35 51.33 -45.53
N LEU A 4 -8.26 50.59 -45.81
CA LEU A 4 -8.11 49.18 -45.47
C LEU A 4 -7.70 49.07 -43.99
N ARG A 5 -8.60 48.54 -43.15
CA ARG A 5 -8.29 48.23 -41.73
C ARG A 5 -7.66 46.85 -41.61
N LEU A 6 -6.39 46.83 -41.31
CA LEU A 6 -5.66 45.61 -40.92
C LEU A 6 -5.95 45.26 -39.47
N THR A 7 -6.69 44.17 -39.23
CA THR A 7 -6.88 43.60 -37.89
C THR A 7 -5.79 42.53 -37.66
N SER A 8 -4.82 42.89 -36.83
CA SER A 8 -3.78 41.91 -36.39
C SER A 8 -4.35 40.97 -35.34
N LEU A 9 -4.46 39.69 -35.74
CA LEU A 9 -4.84 38.61 -34.84
C LEU A 9 -3.60 38.14 -34.07
N VAL A 10 -3.50 38.48 -32.77
CA VAL A 10 -2.43 37.99 -31.90
C VAL A 10 -2.84 36.60 -31.39
N LEU A 11 -2.17 35.59 -31.93
CA LEU A 11 -2.32 34.20 -31.48
C LEU A 11 -1.48 34.03 -30.21
N LEU A 12 -2.12 34.04 -29.02
CA LEU A 12 -1.49 33.64 -27.76
C LEU A 12 -1.32 32.10 -27.78
N ALA A 13 -0.11 31.62 -28.07
CA ALA A 13 0.26 30.24 -27.86
C ALA A 13 0.50 30.02 -26.35
N SER A 14 -0.44 29.38 -25.66
CA SER A 14 -0.27 28.92 -24.28
C SER A 14 0.71 27.76 -24.26
N LEU A 15 1.97 28.00 -23.85
CA LEU A 15 2.90 26.92 -23.49
C LEU A 15 2.35 26.21 -22.26
N GLN A 16 1.80 25.02 -22.46
CA GLN A 16 1.53 24.11 -21.37
C GLN A 16 2.86 23.48 -20.94
N LEU A 17 3.42 23.95 -19.81
CA LEU A 17 4.49 23.24 -19.13
C LEU A 17 3.91 21.91 -18.62
N THR A 18 4.17 20.82 -19.33
CA THR A 18 3.99 19.48 -18.78
C THR A 18 5.07 19.26 -17.73
N ALA A 19 4.67 19.20 -16.46
CA ALA A 19 5.57 18.78 -15.39
C ALA A 19 6.13 17.39 -15.74
N PRO A 20 7.45 17.16 -15.56
CA PRO A 20 8.01 15.83 -15.81
C PRO A 20 7.31 14.83 -14.90
N ALA A 21 6.85 13.72 -15.49
CA ALA A 21 6.30 12.61 -14.72
C ALA A 21 7.42 12.05 -13.84
N GLU A 22 7.19 12.04 -12.53
CA GLU A 22 8.15 11.48 -11.57
C GLU A 22 8.37 10.00 -11.89
N THR A 23 9.64 9.59 -11.95
CA THR A 23 9.98 8.18 -12.14
C THR A 23 9.61 7.43 -10.85
N PRO A 24 8.75 6.39 -10.93
CA PRO A 24 8.40 5.62 -9.75
C PRO A 24 9.62 5.04 -9.06
N ALA A 25 9.64 5.09 -7.74
CA ALA A 25 10.67 4.43 -6.95
C ALA A 25 10.55 2.91 -7.14
N LYS A 26 11.70 2.22 -7.16
CA LYS A 26 11.76 0.77 -7.35
C LYS A 26 11.83 0.07 -6.00
N LEU A 27 10.96 -0.93 -5.80
CA LEU A 27 11.02 -1.84 -4.66
C LEU A 27 12.27 -2.72 -4.77
N VAL A 28 12.93 -2.95 -3.62
CA VAL A 28 14.01 -3.93 -3.45
C VAL A 28 13.45 -5.10 -2.62
N PRO A 29 12.90 -6.14 -3.25
CA PRO A 29 12.16 -7.20 -2.55
C PRO A 29 13.00 -7.93 -1.49
N ALA A 30 14.27 -8.20 -1.78
CA ALA A 30 15.17 -8.91 -0.86
C ALA A 30 15.42 -8.19 0.48
N SER A 31 15.16 -6.87 0.54
CA SER A 31 15.31 -6.04 1.74
C SER A 31 13.97 -5.51 2.27
N SER A 32 12.87 -6.07 1.77
CA SER A 32 11.51 -5.67 2.09
C SER A 32 10.74 -6.81 2.74
N GLU A 33 9.77 -6.46 3.59
CA GLU A 33 8.91 -7.44 4.26
C GLU A 33 7.52 -6.88 4.50
N VAL A 34 6.53 -7.75 4.46
CA VAL A 34 5.15 -7.49 4.87
C VAL A 34 4.74 -8.60 5.83
N LEU A 35 4.41 -8.19 7.07
CA LEU A 35 4.08 -9.06 8.17
C LEU A 35 2.65 -8.79 8.64
N PHE A 36 2.03 -9.79 9.26
CA PHE A 36 0.80 -9.64 10.00
C PHE A 36 0.89 -10.31 11.35
N VAL A 37 0.32 -9.69 12.36
CA VAL A 37 0.29 -10.22 13.73
C VAL A 37 -1.14 -10.29 14.20
N THR A 38 -1.57 -11.45 14.62
CA THR A 38 -2.85 -11.69 15.28
C THR A 38 -2.62 -12.32 16.65
N LYS A 39 -3.69 -12.62 17.40
CA LYS A 39 -3.63 -13.44 18.62
C LYS A 39 -4.47 -14.69 18.44
N GLN A 40 -3.92 -15.83 18.81
CA GLN A 40 -4.66 -17.08 18.93
C GLN A 40 -4.72 -17.46 20.41
N MET A 41 -5.93 -17.55 20.97
CA MET A 41 -6.16 -17.80 22.40
C MET A 41 -5.30 -16.86 23.30
N GLY A 42 -5.21 -15.57 22.89
CA GLY A 42 -4.45 -14.56 23.60
C GLY A 42 -2.94 -14.52 23.28
N VAL A 43 -2.39 -15.54 22.63
CA VAL A 43 -0.96 -15.63 22.29
C VAL A 43 -0.69 -14.93 20.95
N PRO A 44 0.27 -14.00 20.84
CA PRO A 44 0.65 -13.40 19.56
C PRO A 44 1.19 -14.43 18.59
N VAL A 45 0.68 -14.40 17.35
CA VAL A 45 1.13 -15.21 16.22
C VAL A 45 1.48 -14.26 15.09
N GLU A 46 2.72 -14.33 14.62
CA GLU A 46 3.21 -13.54 13.50
C GLU A 46 3.28 -14.39 12.24
N GLY A 47 2.77 -13.85 11.15
CA GLY A 47 2.90 -14.40 9.82
C GLY A 47 3.48 -13.38 8.85
N ARG A 48 3.78 -13.84 7.65
CA ARG A 48 4.34 -13.01 6.58
C ARG A 48 3.74 -13.33 5.23
N PHE A 49 3.78 -12.35 4.32
CA PHE A 49 3.56 -12.57 2.90
C PHE A 49 4.92 -12.64 2.20
N LYS A 50 5.17 -13.75 1.50
CA LYS A 50 6.46 -14.02 0.83
C LYS A 50 6.56 -13.35 -0.55
N LYS A 51 5.39 -12.96 -1.13
CA LYS A 51 5.31 -12.35 -2.47
C LYS A 51 4.42 -11.13 -2.44
N PHE A 52 4.99 -10.00 -2.78
CA PHE A 52 4.31 -8.71 -2.90
C PHE A 52 5.09 -7.80 -3.84
N ASP A 53 4.43 -6.75 -4.32
CA ASP A 53 5.03 -5.68 -5.10
C ASP A 53 4.50 -4.32 -4.63
N ALA A 54 5.27 -3.28 -4.85
CA ALA A 54 4.90 -1.91 -4.51
C ALA A 54 5.38 -0.95 -5.59
N GLN A 55 4.47 -0.11 -6.05
CA GLN A 55 4.75 1.02 -6.92
C GLN A 55 4.57 2.30 -6.10
N VAL A 56 5.62 3.09 -5.99
CA VAL A 56 5.63 4.31 -5.19
C VAL A 56 6.12 5.45 -6.08
N SER A 57 5.25 6.41 -6.34
CA SER A 57 5.60 7.68 -6.97
C SER A 57 5.37 8.76 -5.90
N LEU A 58 6.43 9.34 -5.40
CA LEU A 58 6.37 10.29 -4.29
C LEU A 58 7.50 11.30 -4.39
N ASP A 59 7.13 12.57 -4.56
CA ASP A 59 7.99 13.71 -4.20
C ASP A 59 7.75 14.04 -2.72
N PRO A 60 8.72 13.81 -1.84
CA PRO A 60 8.57 14.14 -0.43
C PRO A 60 8.26 15.60 -0.15
N LYS A 61 8.55 16.51 -1.09
CA LYS A 61 8.29 17.95 -1.01
C LYS A 61 6.87 18.33 -1.48
N LYS A 62 6.23 17.42 -2.25
CA LYS A 62 4.88 17.59 -2.80
C LYS A 62 4.10 16.28 -2.67
N PRO A 63 3.94 15.77 -1.44
CA PRO A 63 3.39 14.42 -1.20
C PRO A 63 1.96 14.27 -1.72
N GLU A 64 1.20 15.35 -1.84
CA GLU A 64 -0.17 15.37 -2.35
C GLU A 64 -0.28 14.97 -3.84
N SER A 65 0.80 15.09 -4.60
CA SER A 65 0.86 14.63 -6.00
C SER A 65 1.26 13.15 -6.13
N GLY A 66 1.69 12.55 -5.02
CA GLY A 66 2.20 11.18 -5.00
C GLY A 66 1.11 10.11 -5.08
N SER A 67 1.55 8.90 -5.36
CA SER A 67 0.70 7.71 -5.36
C SER A 67 1.45 6.49 -4.86
N VAL A 68 0.71 5.60 -4.19
CA VAL A 68 1.21 4.31 -3.72
C VAL A 68 0.21 3.23 -4.14
N ALA A 69 0.72 2.18 -4.78
CA ALA A 69 -0.03 0.97 -5.06
C ALA A 69 0.78 -0.23 -4.58
N VAL A 70 0.15 -1.09 -3.78
CA VAL A 70 0.75 -2.33 -3.27
C VAL A 70 -0.13 -3.50 -3.69
N SER A 71 0.49 -4.57 -4.17
CA SER A 71 -0.17 -5.85 -4.43
C SER A 71 0.50 -6.96 -3.64
N ILE A 72 -0.30 -7.84 -3.05
CA ILE A 72 0.15 -8.95 -2.22
C ILE A 72 -0.46 -10.23 -2.77
N ASP A 73 0.38 -11.22 -3.07
CA ASP A 73 -0.08 -12.58 -3.38
C ASP A 73 -0.59 -13.23 -2.08
N THR A 74 -1.91 -13.41 -1.97
CA THR A 74 -2.54 -13.97 -0.77
C THR A 74 -2.16 -15.45 -0.56
N GLY A 75 -1.80 -16.17 -1.62
CA GLY A 75 -1.28 -17.53 -1.54
C GLY A 75 0.13 -17.64 -0.98
N SER A 76 0.82 -16.50 -0.82
CA SER A 76 2.15 -16.46 -0.22
C SER A 76 2.14 -16.24 1.30
N ALA A 77 0.96 -16.14 1.91
CA ALA A 77 0.80 -16.02 3.36
C ALA A 77 1.35 -17.26 4.07
N ALA A 78 2.12 -17.05 5.13
CA ALA A 78 2.70 -18.14 5.92
C ALA A 78 2.82 -17.75 7.39
N LEU A 79 2.48 -18.68 8.27
CA LEU A 79 2.67 -18.64 9.73
C LEU A 79 3.91 -19.42 10.16
N GLY A 80 4.51 -20.19 9.23
CA GLY A 80 5.67 -21.04 9.51
C GLY A 80 5.33 -22.38 10.18
N VAL A 81 4.05 -22.73 10.24
CA VAL A 81 3.53 -24.01 10.74
C VAL A 81 2.75 -24.66 9.61
N PRO A 82 3.20 -25.81 9.07
CA PRO A 82 2.63 -26.42 7.85
C PRO A 82 1.12 -26.60 7.89
N GLU A 83 0.57 -27.04 9.02
CA GLU A 83 -0.86 -27.28 9.20
C GLU A 83 -1.65 -25.96 9.13
N SER A 84 -1.15 -24.92 9.77
CA SER A 84 -1.77 -23.59 9.74
C SER A 84 -1.61 -22.93 8.35
N ASP A 85 -0.45 -23.12 7.71
CA ASP A 85 -0.18 -22.59 6.38
C ASP A 85 -1.11 -23.22 5.33
N ALA A 86 -1.49 -24.50 5.51
CA ALA A 86 -2.44 -25.20 4.64
C ALA A 86 -3.89 -24.68 4.77
N GLU A 87 -4.25 -24.03 5.88
CA GLU A 87 -5.57 -23.43 6.08
C GLU A 87 -5.72 -22.08 5.36
N LEU A 88 -4.66 -21.27 5.33
CA LEU A 88 -4.72 -19.89 4.83
C LEU A 88 -5.28 -19.76 3.40
N PRO A 89 -4.99 -20.66 2.43
CA PRO A 89 -5.56 -20.57 1.08
C PRO A 89 -7.04 -20.94 0.98
N LYS A 90 -7.62 -21.61 1.97
CA LYS A 90 -8.99 -22.12 1.92
C LYS A 90 -10.05 -21.01 1.87
N ALA A 91 -11.26 -21.40 1.48
CA ALA A 91 -12.40 -20.50 1.32
C ALA A 91 -12.76 -19.71 2.59
N THR A 92 -12.61 -20.33 3.76
CA THR A 92 -12.86 -19.70 5.06
C THR A 92 -11.82 -18.63 5.42
N TRP A 93 -10.62 -18.68 4.83
CA TRP A 93 -9.53 -17.71 5.03
C TRP A 93 -9.39 -16.79 3.82
N PHE A 94 -8.27 -16.82 3.09
CA PHE A 94 -8.06 -15.92 1.97
C PHE A 94 -8.83 -16.28 0.71
N ASN A 95 -9.30 -17.53 0.56
CA ASN A 95 -9.95 -18.03 -0.64
C ASN A 95 -9.13 -17.73 -1.90
N VAL A 96 -7.88 -18.15 -1.89
CA VAL A 96 -6.86 -17.80 -2.89
C VAL A 96 -7.30 -18.16 -4.31
N ALA A 97 -8.04 -19.27 -4.48
CA ALA A 97 -8.56 -19.66 -5.79
C ALA A 97 -9.45 -18.59 -6.43
N LYS A 98 -10.19 -17.82 -5.63
CA LYS A 98 -11.08 -16.75 -6.09
C LYS A 98 -10.46 -15.36 -5.96
N PHE A 99 -9.62 -15.16 -4.96
CA PHE A 99 -9.02 -13.88 -4.61
C PHE A 99 -7.50 -14.02 -4.42
N PRO A 100 -6.74 -14.23 -5.51
CA PRO A 100 -5.30 -14.49 -5.43
C PRO A 100 -4.48 -13.31 -4.95
N GLN A 101 -5.08 -12.09 -4.95
CA GLN A 101 -4.38 -10.87 -4.57
C GLN A 101 -5.19 -10.05 -3.56
N ALA A 102 -4.47 -9.43 -2.63
CA ALA A 102 -4.93 -8.27 -1.88
C ALA A 102 -4.21 -7.02 -2.42
N THR A 103 -4.92 -5.88 -2.45
CA THR A 103 -4.34 -4.65 -3.00
C THR A 103 -4.60 -3.45 -2.09
N PHE A 104 -3.63 -2.54 -2.05
CA PHE A 104 -3.83 -1.21 -1.49
C PHE A 104 -3.55 -0.15 -2.56
N LYS A 105 -4.42 0.85 -2.65
CA LYS A 105 -4.23 2.01 -3.52
C LYS A 105 -4.46 3.29 -2.74
N SER A 106 -3.47 4.17 -2.70
CA SER A 106 -3.60 5.47 -2.05
C SER A 106 -4.65 6.33 -2.74
N THR A 107 -5.40 7.10 -1.95
CA THR A 107 -6.30 8.15 -2.41
C THR A 107 -5.76 9.54 -2.07
N SER A 108 -4.93 9.63 -1.02
CA SER A 108 -4.21 10.85 -0.67
C SER A 108 -2.96 10.53 0.16
N ILE A 109 -1.96 11.40 0.06
CA ILE A 109 -0.74 11.33 0.85
C ILE A 109 -0.53 12.71 1.49
N LYS A 110 -0.35 12.72 2.81
CA LYS A 110 -0.11 13.94 3.59
C LYS A 110 1.25 13.86 4.24
N GLY A 111 2.12 14.82 4.00
CA GLY A 111 3.39 14.97 4.71
C GLY A 111 3.19 15.57 6.10
N LEU A 112 3.81 14.97 7.11
CA LEU A 112 3.76 15.41 8.51
C LEU A 112 5.11 15.96 8.99
N GLY A 113 6.10 16.04 8.08
CA GLY A 113 7.47 16.45 8.39
C GLY A 113 8.34 15.32 8.95
N ASN A 114 9.66 15.55 8.95
CA ASN A 114 10.65 14.60 9.49
C ASN A 114 10.53 13.19 8.90
N GLY A 115 10.21 13.06 7.61
CA GLY A 115 10.03 11.78 6.92
C GLY A 115 8.75 11.02 7.31
N LYS A 116 7.83 11.65 8.04
CA LYS A 116 6.54 11.07 8.42
C LYS A 116 5.46 11.45 7.40
N PHE A 117 4.65 10.46 7.04
CA PHE A 117 3.53 10.61 6.13
C PHE A 117 2.30 9.89 6.66
N GLU A 118 1.14 10.38 6.26
CA GLU A 118 -0.13 9.72 6.41
C GLU A 118 -0.67 9.38 5.02
N VAL A 119 -0.86 8.10 4.75
CA VAL A 119 -1.31 7.60 3.45
C VAL A 119 -2.72 7.05 3.61
N ALA A 120 -3.72 7.79 3.16
CA ALA A 120 -5.09 7.29 3.09
C ALA A 120 -5.28 6.51 1.78
N GLY A 121 -6.08 5.46 1.80
CA GLY A 121 -6.30 4.64 0.62
C GLY A 121 -7.36 3.57 0.82
N LYS A 122 -7.59 2.81 -0.25
CA LYS A 122 -8.48 1.65 -0.27
C LYS A 122 -7.67 0.37 -0.17
N LEU A 123 -8.01 -0.43 0.83
CA LEU A 123 -7.50 -1.79 1.01
C LEU A 123 -8.57 -2.79 0.55
N ASP A 124 -8.23 -3.57 -0.46
CA ASP A 124 -9.09 -4.63 -1.00
C ASP A 124 -8.51 -5.99 -0.61
N VAL A 125 -9.28 -6.76 0.16
CA VAL A 125 -8.93 -8.13 0.55
C VAL A 125 -10.16 -9.02 0.39
N LYS A 126 -9.98 -10.18 -0.20
CA LYS A 126 -11.02 -11.21 -0.38
C LYS A 126 -12.33 -10.60 -0.95
N GLY A 127 -12.20 -9.69 -1.93
CA GLY A 127 -13.33 -9.04 -2.60
C GLY A 127 -14.08 -8.01 -1.75
N THR A 128 -13.52 -7.59 -0.62
CA THR A 128 -14.07 -6.53 0.23
C THR A 128 -13.11 -5.36 0.28
N SER A 129 -13.61 -4.16 0.01
CA SER A 129 -12.85 -2.90 0.05
C SER A 129 -13.16 -2.11 1.31
N ARG A 130 -12.13 -1.55 1.94
CA ARG A 130 -12.22 -0.65 3.10
C ARG A 130 -11.28 0.53 2.95
N ASP A 131 -11.73 1.68 3.41
CA ASP A 131 -10.84 2.84 3.56
C ASP A 131 -9.96 2.64 4.79
N VAL A 132 -8.67 2.86 4.62
CA VAL A 132 -7.69 2.78 5.70
C VAL A 132 -6.75 3.98 5.64
N VAL A 133 -6.19 4.33 6.79
CA VAL A 133 -5.16 5.36 6.92
C VAL A 133 -3.92 4.70 7.49
N VAL A 134 -2.83 4.79 6.76
CA VAL A 134 -1.57 4.12 7.07
C VAL A 134 -0.53 5.17 7.45
N PRO A 135 -0.05 5.18 8.70
CA PRO A 135 1.10 5.99 9.09
C PRO A 135 2.38 5.36 8.51
N VAL A 136 3.20 6.19 7.88
CA VAL A 136 4.45 5.77 7.22
C VAL A 136 5.60 6.65 7.70
N GLN A 137 6.70 6.02 8.10
CA GLN A 137 7.98 6.68 8.31
C GLN A 137 8.92 6.31 7.18
N ILE A 138 9.47 7.31 6.50
CA ILE A 138 10.53 7.12 5.50
C ILE A 138 11.85 7.61 6.10
N THR A 139 12.88 6.80 5.96
CA THR A 139 14.27 7.16 6.27
C THR A 139 15.12 6.97 5.03
N GLN A 140 16.17 7.77 4.88
CA GLN A 140 17.08 7.70 3.73
C GLN A 140 18.52 7.56 4.17
N SER A 141 19.28 6.71 3.47
CA SER A 141 20.71 6.53 3.65
C SER A 141 21.35 6.07 2.35
N GLY A 142 22.41 6.76 1.89
CA GLY A 142 23.19 6.34 0.72
C GLY A 142 22.39 6.19 -0.57
N GLY A 143 21.36 7.03 -0.79
CA GLY A 143 20.50 6.96 -1.99
C GLY A 143 19.40 5.90 -1.92
N ASN A 144 19.32 5.13 -0.83
CA ASN A 144 18.26 4.18 -0.56
C ASN A 144 17.26 4.78 0.44
N SER A 145 16.00 4.44 0.26
CA SER A 145 14.92 4.82 1.16
C SER A 145 14.32 3.58 1.81
N THR A 146 13.95 3.70 3.07
CA THR A 146 13.20 2.65 3.78
C THR A 146 11.91 3.24 4.29
N ALA A 147 10.78 2.72 3.80
CA ALA A 147 9.45 3.06 4.29
C ALA A 147 8.97 1.99 5.26
N THR A 148 8.63 2.39 6.48
CA THR A 148 8.08 1.50 7.50
C THR A 148 6.72 2.01 7.96
N GLY A 149 5.84 1.09 8.34
CA GLY A 149 4.55 1.44 8.88
C GLY A 149 3.87 0.27 9.55
N SER A 150 2.83 0.60 10.33
CA SER A 150 2.00 -0.38 11.02
C SER A 150 0.60 0.17 11.19
N PHE A 151 -0.41 -0.67 10.92
CA PHE A 151 -1.81 -0.33 11.11
C PHE A 151 -2.62 -1.57 11.46
N VAL A 152 -3.81 -1.38 12.03
CA VAL A 152 -4.67 -2.48 12.46
C VAL A 152 -5.86 -2.57 11.51
N ILE A 153 -6.19 -3.79 11.12
CA ILE A 153 -7.42 -4.14 10.43
C ILE A 153 -8.23 -5.12 11.27
N LYS A 154 -9.54 -5.16 11.04
CA LYS A 154 -10.44 -6.19 11.58
C LYS A 154 -10.62 -7.27 10.52
N ARG A 155 -10.11 -8.49 10.78
CA ARG A 155 -10.13 -9.59 9.78
C ARG A 155 -11.54 -9.95 9.31
N LEU A 156 -12.53 -9.88 10.21
CA LEU A 156 -13.92 -10.22 9.88
C LEU A 156 -14.56 -9.19 8.93
N ASP A 157 -14.10 -7.93 8.94
CA ASP A 157 -14.56 -6.92 7.97
C ASP A 157 -14.17 -7.28 6.53
N PHE A 158 -13.19 -8.17 6.36
CA PHE A 158 -12.75 -8.71 5.08
C PHE A 158 -13.13 -10.18 4.89
N LYS A 159 -13.99 -10.73 5.74
CA LYS A 159 -14.43 -12.13 5.70
C LYS A 159 -13.27 -13.13 5.81
N ILE A 160 -12.22 -12.78 6.50
CA ILE A 160 -11.07 -13.65 6.77
C ILE A 160 -11.33 -14.41 8.07
N GLY A 161 -11.33 -15.75 8.02
CA GLY A 161 -11.69 -16.61 9.15
C GLY A 161 -13.19 -16.64 9.37
N GLU A 162 -13.92 -17.14 8.38
CA GLU A 162 -15.38 -17.39 8.42
C GLU A 162 -15.69 -18.75 9.06
N ALA A 163 -16.98 -19.06 9.21
CA ALA A 163 -17.51 -20.28 9.82
C ALA A 163 -16.98 -20.48 11.25
N GLU A 164 -16.34 -21.59 11.55
CA GLU A 164 -15.79 -21.94 12.87
C GLU A 164 -14.74 -20.95 13.39
N TRP A 165 -14.15 -20.14 12.50
CA TRP A 165 -13.11 -19.16 12.84
C TRP A 165 -13.64 -17.78 13.23
N THR A 166 -14.97 -17.60 13.26
CA THR A 166 -15.58 -16.31 13.64
C THR A 166 -15.45 -15.98 15.11
N ASP A 167 -15.19 -16.98 15.96
CA ASP A 167 -14.97 -16.79 17.39
C ASP A 167 -13.67 -15.99 17.63
N THR A 168 -13.85 -14.74 18.08
CA THR A 168 -12.72 -13.82 18.31
C THR A 168 -11.97 -14.10 19.61
N THR A 169 -12.42 -15.02 20.44
CA THR A 169 -11.68 -15.53 21.61
C THR A 169 -10.63 -16.56 21.17
N VAL A 170 -10.91 -17.31 20.10
CA VAL A 170 -9.97 -18.27 19.51
C VAL A 170 -8.97 -17.56 18.59
N VAL A 171 -9.46 -16.76 17.64
CA VAL A 171 -8.61 -15.94 16.76
C VAL A 171 -9.08 -14.48 16.84
N ALA A 172 -8.25 -13.62 17.38
CA ALA A 172 -8.58 -12.21 17.56
C ALA A 172 -9.04 -11.55 16.25
N ASN A 173 -10.01 -10.64 16.35
CA ASN A 173 -10.49 -9.91 15.18
C ASN A 173 -9.46 -8.90 14.67
N ASP A 174 -8.72 -8.27 15.58
CA ASP A 174 -7.68 -7.30 15.24
C ASP A 174 -6.43 -8.01 14.71
N VAL A 175 -5.99 -7.56 13.55
CA VAL A 175 -4.73 -7.99 12.91
C VAL A 175 -3.89 -6.76 12.66
N THR A 176 -2.70 -6.74 13.24
CA THR A 176 -1.72 -5.70 12.99
C THR A 176 -0.93 -6.04 11.73
N VAL A 177 -1.04 -5.21 10.72
CA VAL A 177 -0.20 -5.28 9.52
C VAL A 177 1.02 -4.41 9.73
N LYS A 178 2.21 -4.95 9.47
CA LYS A 178 3.50 -4.24 9.55
C LYS A 178 4.22 -4.38 8.22
N PHE A 179 4.91 -3.35 7.81
CA PHE A 179 5.74 -3.44 6.60
C PHE A 179 7.04 -2.66 6.75
N LYS A 180 8.03 -3.13 6.01
CA LYS A 180 9.28 -2.46 5.72
C LYS A 180 9.54 -2.60 4.23
N LEU A 181 9.53 -1.50 3.49
CA LEU A 181 9.76 -1.47 2.06
C LEU A 181 11.07 -0.72 1.79
N ALA A 182 12.05 -1.42 1.26
CA ALA A 182 13.28 -0.81 0.77
C ALA A 182 13.05 -0.34 -0.67
N LEU A 183 13.36 0.92 -0.94
CA LEU A 183 13.08 1.59 -2.21
C LEU A 183 14.35 2.28 -2.73
N THR A 184 14.52 2.30 -4.05
CA THR A 184 15.54 3.11 -4.74
C THR A 184 14.86 4.11 -5.67
N GLY A 185 15.49 5.27 -5.88
CA GLY A 185 14.98 6.29 -6.81
C GLY A 185 13.92 7.23 -6.21
N LEU A 186 13.68 7.19 -4.90
CA LEU A 186 12.84 8.18 -4.22
C LEU A 186 13.61 9.50 -4.09
N GLY A 187 12.92 10.63 -4.29
CA GLY A 187 13.47 11.97 -4.08
C GLY A 187 13.93 12.22 -2.64
N ALA A 188 14.76 13.24 -2.43
CA ALA A 188 15.27 13.60 -1.10
C ALA A 188 14.14 14.09 -0.17
N LEU A 189 14.15 13.62 1.08
CA LEU A 189 13.24 14.04 2.15
C LEU A 189 13.42 15.49 2.56
#